data_b60dbb1a24554a028d0e56c119a386c2
#
_entry.id   b60dbb1a24554a028d0e56c119a386c2
#
_cell.length_a   1.000
_cell.length_b   1.000
_cell.length_c   1.000
_cell.angle_alpha   90.00
_cell.angle_beta   90.00
_cell.angle_gamma   90.00
#
_symmetry.space_group_name_H-M   'P 1'
#
loop_
_entity.id
_entity.type
_entity.pdbx_description
1 polymer ?
#
loop_
_entity_poly.entity_id
_entity_poly.type
_entity_poly.pdbx_seq_one_letter_code
_entity_poly.pdbx_strand_id
1 'polypeptide(L)'
;MRVENSVPESHAAVAPDAAYKGDLDWGGLHRRLDATEAALKLKLSPGPKEKRETLRARARALAAWGEIEAPSPGLLLDVVEFVLGPEHYGIELSHIREIHPLNEFTPLPCTPAFVLGLVNVRGQILSIVNIKKLFDLPEKGLTDMNKVIIVQAHHMELGILADAIVGTRSIALEELHPALPTQTGIRAEYLKGITKDPLVVLDVEKILADEKILVNEVVNTTA
;
A
#
# COMPACT_ATOMS: atom_id res chain seq x y z
N MET A 1 47.25 17.11 -29.88
CA MET A 1 46.38 17.76 -30.87
C MET A 1 45.20 18.29 -30.10
N ARG A 2 45.27 19.57 -29.75
CA ARG A 2 44.28 20.30 -28.94
C ARG A 2 43.28 20.94 -29.91
N VAL A 3 42.01 20.69 -29.73
CA VAL A 3 40.95 21.41 -30.44
C VAL A 3 40.25 22.30 -29.42
N GLU A 4 40.56 23.57 -29.50
CA GLU A 4 39.87 24.66 -28.83
C GLU A 4 38.52 24.87 -29.56
N ASN A 5 37.43 24.83 -28.83
CA ASN A 5 36.13 25.23 -29.33
C ASN A 5 35.71 26.51 -28.59
N SER A 6 35.95 27.62 -29.27
CA SER A 6 35.55 28.97 -28.86
C SER A 6 34.05 29.17 -29.09
N VAL A 7 33.35 29.51 -28.03
CA VAL A 7 31.97 30.00 -28.04
C VAL A 7 31.99 31.51 -28.20
N PRO A 8 31.28 32.13 -29.13
CA PRO A 8 31.20 33.58 -29.22
C PRO A 8 30.15 34.11 -28.21
N GLU A 9 30.64 34.91 -27.27
CA GLU A 9 29.79 35.80 -26.47
C GLU A 9 29.25 36.92 -27.37
N SER A 10 27.94 36.96 -27.57
CA SER A 10 27.28 38.18 -28.06
C SER A 10 26.45 38.78 -26.91
N HIS A 11 27.11 39.66 -26.16
CA HIS A 11 26.41 40.62 -25.31
C HIS A 11 25.76 41.68 -26.21
N ALA A 12 24.48 41.51 -26.48
CA ALA A 12 23.64 42.61 -26.92
C ALA A 12 23.13 43.33 -25.65
N ALA A 13 23.73 44.46 -25.37
CA ALA A 13 23.27 45.39 -24.36
C ALA A 13 21.85 45.88 -24.74
N VAL A 14 20.85 45.45 -24.01
CA VAL A 14 19.50 46.06 -24.05
C VAL A 14 19.54 47.30 -23.18
N ALA A 15 19.41 48.46 -23.84
CA ALA A 15 19.33 49.77 -23.19
C ALA A 15 18.11 49.80 -22.22
N PRO A 16 18.28 50.36 -21.00
CA PRO A 16 17.15 50.65 -20.15
C PRO A 16 16.55 52.01 -20.58
N ASP A 17 15.26 52.11 -20.52
CA ASP A 17 14.53 53.35 -20.56
C ASP A 17 13.66 53.58 -21.81
N ALA A 18 12.48 52.94 -21.77
CA ALA A 18 11.27 53.57 -22.20
C ALA A 18 10.28 53.49 -21.03
N ALA A 19 10.33 54.50 -20.16
CA ALA A 19 9.34 54.68 -19.11
C ALA A 19 7.94 54.77 -19.74
N TYR A 20 7.22 53.68 -19.73
CA TYR A 20 5.82 53.61 -20.09
C TYR A 20 5.03 54.35 -18.96
N LYS A 21 4.94 55.68 -19.06
CA LYS A 21 4.01 56.49 -18.30
C LYS A 21 2.65 56.38 -18.95
N GLY A 22 2.09 55.20 -19.01
CA GLY A 22 0.64 55.01 -19.24
C GLY A 22 0.00 54.82 -17.89
N ASP A 23 -0.85 55.73 -17.53
CA ASP A 23 -1.73 55.61 -16.37
C ASP A 23 -2.58 54.36 -16.59
N LEU A 24 -2.17 53.22 -15.99
CA LEU A 24 -2.88 51.97 -16.12
C LEU A 24 -4.18 52.12 -15.31
N ASP A 25 -5.31 52.16 -16.02
CA ASP A 25 -6.63 52.17 -15.37
C ASP A 25 -6.87 50.84 -14.63
N TRP A 26 -6.30 50.76 -13.44
CA TRP A 26 -6.47 49.61 -12.53
C TRP A 26 -7.94 49.34 -12.20
N GLY A 27 -8.77 50.39 -12.16
CA GLY A 27 -10.20 50.26 -11.92
C GLY A 27 -10.94 49.62 -13.10
N GLY A 28 -10.52 49.90 -14.32
CA GLY A 28 -11.02 49.25 -15.54
C GLY A 28 -10.57 47.79 -15.65
N LEU A 29 -9.31 47.53 -15.25
CA LEU A 29 -8.77 46.17 -15.27
C LEU A 29 -9.45 45.24 -14.23
N HIS A 30 -9.65 45.73 -13.02
CA HIS A 30 -10.37 44.99 -11.97
C HIS A 30 -11.82 44.68 -12.38
N ARG A 31 -12.54 45.68 -12.90
CA ARG A 31 -13.91 45.43 -13.40
C ARG A 31 -13.98 44.38 -14.51
N ARG A 32 -12.99 44.33 -15.40
CA ARG A 32 -12.90 43.33 -16.48
C ARG A 32 -12.55 41.94 -15.92
N LEU A 33 -11.66 41.85 -14.92
CA LEU A 33 -11.34 40.60 -14.21
C LEU A 33 -12.55 40.06 -13.45
N ASP A 34 -13.25 40.91 -12.70
CA ASP A 34 -14.46 40.52 -11.96
C ASP A 34 -15.57 40.03 -12.91
N ALA A 35 -15.75 40.73 -14.05
CA ALA A 35 -16.71 40.32 -15.08
C ALA A 35 -16.35 38.99 -15.74
N THR A 36 -15.05 38.74 -16.00
CA THR A 36 -14.60 37.47 -16.57
C THR A 36 -14.68 36.33 -15.55
N GLU A 37 -14.37 36.61 -14.28
CA GLU A 37 -14.49 35.61 -13.20
C GLU A 37 -15.97 35.25 -12.95
N ALA A 38 -16.88 36.20 -12.96
CA ALA A 38 -18.31 35.96 -12.85
C ALA A 38 -18.85 35.16 -14.04
N ALA A 39 -18.40 35.48 -15.27
CA ALA A 39 -18.77 34.73 -16.48
C ALA A 39 -18.21 33.32 -16.48
N LEU A 40 -16.99 33.10 -15.95
CA LEU A 40 -16.36 31.82 -15.81
C LEU A 40 -17.07 30.95 -14.75
N LYS A 41 -17.44 31.55 -13.60
CA LYS A 41 -18.21 30.85 -12.56
C LYS A 41 -19.59 30.42 -13.08
N LEU A 42 -20.23 31.25 -13.89
CA LEU A 42 -21.53 30.94 -14.50
C LEU A 42 -21.42 29.80 -15.54
N LYS A 43 -20.33 29.74 -16.33
CA LYS A 43 -20.09 28.72 -17.32
C LYS A 43 -19.56 27.39 -16.72
N LEU A 44 -18.82 27.45 -15.60
CA LEU A 44 -18.24 26.30 -14.92
C LEU A 44 -19.15 25.68 -13.86
N SER A 45 -20.21 26.37 -13.44
CA SER A 45 -21.21 25.79 -12.54
C SER A 45 -22.31 25.14 -13.37
N PRO A 46 -22.30 23.81 -13.47
CA PRO A 46 -23.35 23.08 -14.17
C PRO A 46 -24.71 23.43 -13.54
N GLY A 47 -25.67 23.73 -14.38
CA GLY A 47 -27.03 24.04 -13.93
C GLY A 47 -27.62 22.90 -13.09
N PRO A 48 -28.68 23.20 -12.25
CA PRO A 48 -29.28 22.17 -11.39
C PRO A 48 -29.77 20.93 -12.16
N LYS A 49 -30.16 21.09 -13.41
CA LYS A 49 -30.57 20.00 -14.31
C LYS A 49 -29.36 19.19 -14.77
N GLU A 50 -28.32 19.83 -15.24
CA GLU A 50 -27.06 19.21 -15.68
C GLU A 50 -26.36 18.46 -14.56
N LYS A 51 -26.35 19.04 -13.35
CA LYS A 51 -25.83 18.40 -12.15
C LYS A 51 -26.60 17.14 -11.80
N ARG A 52 -27.94 17.16 -11.92
CA ARG A 52 -28.79 15.99 -11.71
C ARG A 52 -28.55 14.90 -12.75
N GLU A 53 -28.39 15.28 -14.02
CA GLU A 53 -28.11 14.32 -15.10
C GLU A 53 -26.72 13.69 -14.93
N THR A 54 -25.70 14.47 -14.61
CA THR A 54 -24.36 13.97 -14.33
C THR A 54 -24.33 13.03 -13.12
N LEU A 55 -25.04 13.39 -12.04
CA LEU A 55 -25.16 12.53 -10.86
C LEU A 55 -25.93 11.24 -11.17
N ARG A 56 -27.00 11.30 -11.97
CA ARG A 56 -27.72 10.12 -12.41
C ARG A 56 -26.89 9.22 -13.34
N ALA A 57 -26.10 9.82 -14.25
CA ALA A 57 -25.20 9.06 -15.09
C ALA A 57 -24.10 8.36 -14.27
N ARG A 58 -23.51 9.05 -13.31
CA ARG A 58 -22.54 8.47 -12.38
C ARG A 58 -23.16 7.38 -11.49
N ALA A 59 -24.37 7.62 -10.96
CA ALA A 59 -25.08 6.63 -10.17
C ALA A 59 -25.41 5.37 -11.00
N ARG A 60 -25.79 5.52 -12.27
CA ARG A 60 -26.00 4.40 -13.18
C ARG A 60 -24.70 3.66 -13.51
N ALA A 61 -23.61 4.40 -13.73
CA ALA A 61 -22.30 3.80 -13.96
C ALA A 61 -21.79 3.05 -12.72
N LEU A 62 -22.00 3.60 -11.52
CA LEU A 62 -21.66 2.93 -10.27
C LEU A 62 -22.59 1.74 -9.97
N ALA A 63 -23.87 1.83 -10.33
CA ALA A 63 -24.81 0.70 -10.19
C ALA A 63 -24.56 -0.40 -11.26
N ALA A 64 -24.03 -0.04 -12.43
CA ALA A 64 -23.58 -1.02 -13.43
C ALA A 64 -22.20 -1.63 -13.08
N TRP A 65 -21.50 -1.04 -12.13
CA TRP A 65 -20.27 -1.59 -11.53
C TRP A 65 -20.66 -2.50 -10.38
N GLY A 66 -21.11 -3.70 -10.69
CA GLY A 66 -21.30 -4.68 -9.64
C GLY A 66 -22.65 -5.37 -9.63
N GLU A 67 -23.03 -6.04 -10.68
CA GLU A 67 -23.31 -7.44 -10.47
C GLU A 67 -21.93 -8.14 -10.40
N ILE A 68 -21.25 -7.97 -9.27
CA ILE A 68 -20.45 -9.06 -8.73
C ILE A 68 -21.50 -10.16 -8.64
N GLU A 69 -21.39 -11.18 -9.51
CA GLU A 69 -22.13 -12.42 -9.33
C GLU A 69 -22.02 -12.74 -7.85
N ALA A 70 -23.15 -12.64 -7.14
CA ALA A 70 -23.17 -12.99 -5.74
C ALA A 70 -22.64 -14.42 -5.70
N PRO A 71 -21.47 -14.66 -5.08
CA PRO A 71 -20.95 -16.02 -5.06
C PRO A 71 -22.08 -16.88 -4.51
N SER A 72 -22.28 -18.06 -5.12
CA SER A 72 -23.19 -19.09 -4.64
C SER A 72 -23.12 -19.12 -3.13
N PRO A 73 -24.20 -19.48 -2.38
CA PRO A 73 -24.20 -19.45 -0.92
C PRO A 73 -23.21 -20.49 -0.33
N GLY A 74 -21.95 -20.36 -0.67
CA GLY A 74 -20.78 -21.00 -0.13
C GLY A 74 -20.21 -20.14 0.99
N LEU A 75 -19.50 -20.77 1.90
CA LEU A 75 -18.76 -20.07 2.94
C LEU A 75 -17.74 -19.12 2.26
N LEU A 76 -17.88 -17.81 2.52
CA LEU A 76 -16.94 -16.79 2.06
C LEU A 76 -15.85 -16.58 3.11
N LEU A 77 -14.64 -16.40 2.65
CA LEU A 77 -13.48 -16.05 3.44
C LEU A 77 -13.05 -14.63 3.08
N ASP A 78 -13.22 -13.70 4.00
CA ASP A 78 -12.73 -12.33 3.82
C ASP A 78 -11.26 -12.25 4.18
N VAL A 79 -10.44 -11.78 3.25
CA VAL A 79 -8.99 -11.65 3.42
C VAL A 79 -8.52 -10.24 3.13
N VAL A 80 -7.44 -9.84 3.79
CA VAL A 80 -6.62 -8.70 3.38
C VAL A 80 -5.57 -9.21 2.42
N GLU A 81 -5.57 -8.66 1.21
CA GLU A 81 -4.57 -8.94 0.18
C GLU A 81 -3.41 -7.97 0.32
N PHE A 82 -2.19 -8.50 0.28
CA PHE A 82 -0.95 -7.76 0.37
C PHE A 82 0.15 -8.38 -0.47
N VAL A 83 1.21 -7.61 -0.73
CA VAL A 83 2.33 -8.01 -1.58
C VAL A 83 3.54 -8.37 -0.74
N LEU A 84 4.20 -9.48 -1.10
CA LEU A 84 5.51 -9.90 -0.61
C LEU A 84 6.41 -10.22 -1.80
N GLY A 85 7.35 -9.34 -2.12
CA GLY A 85 8.18 -9.50 -3.30
C GLY A 85 7.35 -9.46 -4.59
N PRO A 86 7.39 -10.50 -5.42
CA PRO A 86 6.60 -10.59 -6.65
C PRO A 86 5.22 -11.23 -6.46
N GLU A 87 4.88 -11.70 -5.28
CA GLU A 87 3.72 -12.55 -5.04
C GLU A 87 2.65 -11.86 -4.20
N HIS A 88 1.41 -12.26 -4.40
CA HIS A 88 0.24 -11.79 -3.66
C HIS A 88 -0.13 -12.78 -2.56
N TYR A 89 -0.31 -12.26 -1.37
CA TYR A 89 -0.68 -13.01 -0.18
C TYR A 89 -1.98 -12.50 0.42
N GLY A 90 -2.70 -13.39 1.07
CA GLY A 90 -3.93 -13.07 1.82
C GLY A 90 -3.84 -13.56 3.25
N ILE A 91 -4.35 -12.76 4.17
CA ILE A 91 -4.59 -13.13 5.57
C ILE A 91 -6.06 -12.94 5.85
N GLU A 92 -6.68 -13.93 6.51
CA GLU A 92 -8.06 -13.85 6.94
C GLU A 92 -8.30 -12.64 7.85
N LEU A 93 -9.33 -11.85 7.53
CA LEU A 93 -9.63 -10.60 8.22
C LEU A 93 -9.88 -10.79 9.72
N SER A 94 -10.44 -11.96 10.10
CA SER A 94 -10.69 -12.34 11.49
C SER A 94 -9.45 -12.42 12.37
N HIS A 95 -8.28 -12.68 11.76
CA HIS A 95 -6.99 -12.74 12.45
C HIS A 95 -6.22 -11.42 12.45
N ILE A 96 -6.70 -10.39 11.74
CA ILE A 96 -6.03 -9.10 11.67
C ILE A 96 -6.58 -8.17 12.73
N ARG A 97 -5.71 -7.71 13.61
CA ARG A 97 -6.03 -6.70 14.61
C ARG A 97 -5.97 -5.29 14.01
N GLU A 98 -4.85 -4.95 13.37
CA GLU A 98 -4.62 -3.65 12.75
C GLU A 98 -3.45 -3.68 11.77
N ILE A 99 -3.34 -2.65 10.92
CA ILE A 99 -2.26 -2.48 9.95
C ILE A 99 -1.59 -1.13 10.21
N HIS A 100 -0.28 -1.15 10.41
CA HIS A 100 0.53 0.04 10.69
C HIS A 100 1.59 0.30 9.62
N PRO A 101 1.94 1.55 9.33
CA PRO A 101 3.17 1.84 8.59
C PRO A 101 4.37 1.40 9.43
N LEU A 102 5.38 0.82 8.78
CA LEU A 102 6.66 0.53 9.44
C LEU A 102 7.51 1.80 9.44
N ASN A 103 7.44 2.58 10.51
CA ASN A 103 8.22 3.80 10.66
C ASN A 103 9.55 3.52 11.37
N GLU A 104 9.46 2.95 12.57
CA GLU A 104 10.60 2.67 13.42
C GLU A 104 10.46 1.28 14.05
N PHE A 105 11.57 0.57 14.13
CA PHE A 105 11.66 -0.71 14.81
C PHE A 105 13.03 -0.86 15.46
N THR A 106 13.11 -1.67 16.50
CA THR A 106 14.35 -1.97 17.20
C THR A 106 14.82 -3.37 16.81
N PRO A 107 15.94 -3.50 16.08
CA PRO A 107 16.50 -4.81 15.75
C PRO A 107 16.89 -5.57 17.03
N LEU A 108 16.64 -6.87 17.04
CA LEU A 108 17.06 -7.75 18.14
C LEU A 108 18.35 -8.48 17.74
N PRO A 109 19.41 -8.42 18.55
CA PRO A 109 20.61 -9.22 18.34
C PRO A 109 20.33 -10.70 18.63
N CYS A 110 21.09 -11.58 17.98
CA CYS A 110 21.03 -13.03 18.21
C CYS A 110 19.66 -13.67 17.93
N THR A 111 18.86 -13.09 17.04
CA THR A 111 17.60 -13.67 16.58
C THR A 111 17.73 -14.27 15.19
N PRO A 112 16.88 -15.24 14.81
CA PRO A 112 16.83 -15.76 13.45
C PRO A 112 16.64 -14.65 12.41
N ALA A 113 17.16 -14.83 11.20
CA ALA A 113 17.18 -13.81 10.15
C ALA A 113 15.78 -13.31 9.74
N PHE A 114 14.74 -14.12 9.95
CA PHE A 114 13.37 -13.74 9.65
C PHE A 114 12.75 -12.81 10.71
N VAL A 115 13.32 -12.72 11.91
CA VAL A 115 12.89 -11.74 12.93
C VAL A 115 13.50 -10.39 12.60
N LEU A 116 12.66 -9.42 12.26
CA LEU A 116 13.12 -8.08 11.92
C LEU A 116 13.51 -7.28 13.17
N GLY A 117 12.74 -7.43 14.25
CA GLY A 117 12.92 -6.71 15.49
C GLY A 117 11.61 -6.48 16.23
N LEU A 118 11.58 -5.44 17.08
CA LEU A 118 10.43 -5.04 17.87
C LEU A 118 9.86 -3.71 17.37
N VAL A 119 8.56 -3.58 17.42
CA VAL A 119 7.85 -2.33 17.17
C VAL A 119 6.96 -1.99 18.37
N ASN A 120 6.84 -0.71 18.65
CA ASN A 120 5.88 -0.23 19.64
C ASN A 120 4.61 0.23 18.92
N VAL A 121 3.51 -0.48 19.14
CA VAL A 121 2.20 -0.12 18.59
C VAL A 121 1.28 0.23 19.75
N ARG A 122 0.95 1.52 19.88
CA ARG A 122 0.06 2.04 20.92
C ARG A 122 0.48 1.65 22.35
N GLY A 123 1.79 1.58 22.62
CA GLY A 123 2.33 1.20 23.93
C GLY A 123 2.53 -0.30 24.14
N GLN A 124 2.15 -1.12 23.20
CA GLN A 124 2.40 -2.57 23.19
C GLN A 124 3.63 -2.88 22.33
N ILE A 125 4.56 -3.64 22.87
CA ILE A 125 5.76 -4.07 22.16
C ILE A 125 5.47 -5.41 21.48
N LEU A 126 5.61 -5.45 20.15
CA LEU A 126 5.33 -6.61 19.32
C LEU A 126 6.56 -6.98 18.49
N SER A 127 6.78 -8.27 18.30
CA SER A 127 7.80 -8.77 17.37
C SER A 127 7.33 -8.63 15.93
N ILE A 128 8.24 -8.24 15.03
CA ILE A 128 7.98 -8.21 13.59
C ILE A 128 8.74 -9.33 12.92
N VAL A 129 8.03 -10.08 12.09
CA VAL A 129 8.58 -11.17 11.28
C VAL A 129 8.55 -10.81 9.81
N ASN A 130 9.67 -11.02 9.14
CA ASN A 130 9.80 -10.93 7.70
C ASN A 130 9.58 -12.31 7.08
N ILE A 131 8.35 -12.62 6.68
CA ILE A 131 7.99 -13.90 6.08
C ILE A 131 8.75 -14.14 4.76
N LYS A 132 9.20 -13.09 4.06
CA LYS A 132 10.03 -13.28 2.85
C LYS A 132 11.29 -14.07 3.16
N LYS A 133 11.94 -13.81 4.29
CA LYS A 133 13.12 -14.57 4.73
C LYS A 133 12.77 -15.99 5.16
N LEU A 134 11.60 -16.19 5.75
CA LEU A 134 11.13 -17.52 6.13
C LEU A 134 10.80 -18.37 4.90
N PHE A 135 10.34 -17.74 3.81
CA PHE A 135 9.91 -18.42 2.58
C PHE A 135 10.94 -18.37 1.45
N ASP A 136 12.16 -17.91 1.71
CA ASP A 136 13.22 -17.71 0.70
C ASP A 136 12.77 -16.88 -0.51
N LEU A 137 11.93 -15.88 -0.27
CA LEU A 137 11.48 -14.95 -1.32
C LEU A 137 12.53 -13.86 -1.58
N PRO A 138 12.61 -13.34 -2.82
CA PRO A 138 13.54 -12.28 -3.14
C PRO A 138 13.20 -10.99 -2.37
N GLU A 139 14.22 -10.39 -1.74
CA GLU A 139 14.09 -9.15 -1.00
C GLU A 139 14.54 -7.95 -1.82
N LYS A 140 13.78 -6.85 -1.74
CA LYS A 140 14.15 -5.54 -2.31
C LYS A 140 14.60 -4.52 -1.26
N GLY A 141 14.80 -4.98 -0.01
CA GLY A 141 15.05 -4.10 1.13
C GLY A 141 13.76 -3.46 1.69
N LEU A 142 13.92 -2.63 2.73
CA LEU A 142 12.83 -1.88 3.33
C LEU A 142 12.63 -0.55 2.59
N THR A 143 11.38 -0.15 2.43
CA THR A 143 10.97 1.11 1.81
C THR A 143 9.94 1.81 2.71
N ASP A 144 9.67 3.08 2.46
CA ASP A 144 8.64 3.84 3.19
C ASP A 144 7.21 3.30 2.95
N MET A 145 7.04 2.43 1.96
CA MET A 145 5.77 1.78 1.65
C MET A 145 5.48 0.57 2.52
N ASN A 146 6.50 0.02 3.20
CA ASN A 146 6.33 -1.17 4.02
C ASN A 146 5.31 -0.96 5.14
N LYS A 147 4.50 -1.99 5.36
CA LYS A 147 3.47 -2.04 6.40
C LYS A 147 3.70 -3.23 7.32
N VAL A 148 3.23 -3.11 8.53
CA VAL A 148 3.16 -4.20 9.49
C VAL A 148 1.71 -4.58 9.67
N ILE A 149 1.37 -5.82 9.34
CA ILE A 149 0.05 -6.40 9.60
C ILE A 149 0.14 -7.07 10.96
N ILE A 150 -0.57 -6.56 11.95
CA ILE A 150 -0.62 -7.16 13.28
C ILE A 150 -1.69 -8.22 13.26
N VAL A 151 -1.23 -9.45 13.41
CA VAL A 151 -2.08 -10.64 13.46
C VAL A 151 -2.18 -11.18 14.87
N GLN A 152 -3.32 -11.79 15.16
CA GLN A 152 -3.61 -12.38 16.47
C GLN A 152 -4.31 -13.73 16.33
N ALA A 153 -3.91 -14.69 17.14
CA ALA A 153 -4.62 -15.95 17.36
C ALA A 153 -4.21 -16.53 18.73
N HIS A 154 -5.12 -17.18 19.43
CA HIS A 154 -4.86 -17.91 20.70
C HIS A 154 -4.05 -17.11 21.75
N HIS A 155 -4.37 -15.83 21.95
CA HIS A 155 -3.67 -14.91 22.88
C HIS A 155 -2.25 -14.51 22.45
N MET A 156 -1.85 -14.85 21.24
CA MET A 156 -0.59 -14.44 20.67
C MET A 156 -0.78 -13.37 19.60
N GLU A 157 0.17 -12.45 19.56
CA GLU A 157 0.20 -11.37 18.59
C GLU A 157 1.57 -11.27 17.94
N LEU A 158 1.58 -11.01 16.64
CA LEU A 158 2.80 -10.89 15.86
C LEU A 158 2.60 -9.87 14.73
N GLY A 159 3.63 -9.10 14.42
CA GLY A 159 3.65 -8.23 13.25
C GLY A 159 4.22 -8.95 12.03
N ILE A 160 3.50 -9.01 10.94
CA ILE A 160 3.97 -9.54 9.65
C ILE A 160 4.34 -8.36 8.76
N LEU A 161 5.59 -8.34 8.27
CA LEU A 161 6.06 -7.33 7.32
C LEU A 161 5.44 -7.56 5.95
N ALA A 162 4.79 -6.53 5.39
CA ALA A 162 4.27 -6.49 4.04
C ALA A 162 4.93 -5.38 3.22
N ASP A 163 5.16 -5.61 1.93
CA ASP A 163 5.71 -4.59 1.04
C ASP A 163 4.66 -3.53 0.69
N ALA A 164 3.43 -3.96 0.44
CA ALA A 164 2.28 -3.08 0.21
C ALA A 164 0.97 -3.80 0.55
N ILE A 165 -0.04 -3.05 0.94
CA ILE A 165 -1.41 -3.55 1.09
C ILE A 165 -2.17 -3.24 -0.19
N VAL A 166 -2.85 -4.25 -0.75
CA VAL A 166 -3.69 -4.10 -1.94
C VAL A 166 -5.11 -3.70 -1.55
N GLY A 167 -5.71 -4.43 -0.60
CA GLY A 167 -7.06 -4.17 -0.12
C GLY A 167 -7.70 -5.39 0.55
N THR A 168 -9.01 -5.37 0.64
CA THR A 168 -9.80 -6.51 1.13
C THR A 168 -10.48 -7.24 -0.02
N ARG A 169 -10.56 -8.56 0.06
CA ARG A 169 -11.18 -9.42 -0.94
C ARG A 169 -11.94 -10.56 -0.27
N SER A 170 -13.13 -10.88 -0.78
CA SER A 170 -13.86 -12.08 -0.39
C SER A 170 -13.58 -13.22 -1.36
N ILE A 171 -13.27 -14.39 -0.84
CA ILE A 171 -12.90 -15.59 -1.59
C ILE A 171 -13.89 -16.69 -1.23
N ALA A 172 -14.43 -17.40 -2.22
CA ALA A 172 -15.21 -18.59 -1.94
C ALA A 172 -14.28 -19.72 -1.45
N LEU A 173 -14.63 -20.40 -0.36
CA LEU A 173 -13.82 -21.51 0.17
C LEU A 173 -13.58 -22.61 -0.87
N GLU A 174 -14.50 -22.77 -1.83
CA GLU A 174 -14.40 -23.71 -2.94
C GLU A 174 -13.27 -23.35 -3.94
N GLU A 175 -12.88 -22.07 -4.00
CA GLU A 175 -11.77 -21.58 -4.85
C GLU A 175 -10.40 -21.78 -4.21
N LEU A 176 -10.39 -22.13 -2.91
CA LEU A 176 -9.16 -22.31 -2.17
C LEU A 176 -8.66 -23.75 -2.34
N HIS A 177 -7.65 -23.92 -3.19
CA HIS A 177 -7.02 -25.21 -3.43
C HIS A 177 -5.86 -25.44 -2.46
N PRO A 178 -5.65 -26.67 -1.98
CA PRO A 178 -4.48 -26.96 -1.15
C PRO A 178 -3.17 -26.64 -1.90
N ALA A 179 -2.13 -26.29 -1.14
CA ALA A 179 -0.82 -26.03 -1.69
C ALA A 179 -0.33 -27.19 -2.56
N LEU A 180 0.21 -26.90 -3.75
CA LEU A 180 0.71 -27.92 -4.65
C LEU A 180 1.98 -28.58 -4.07
N PRO A 181 2.21 -29.90 -4.29
CA PRO A 181 3.41 -30.60 -3.84
C PRO A 181 4.73 -30.01 -4.36
N THR A 182 4.66 -29.22 -5.42
CA THR A 182 5.81 -28.51 -6.01
C THR A 182 6.29 -27.32 -5.19
N GLN A 183 5.46 -26.83 -4.26
CA GLN A 183 5.88 -25.83 -3.28
C GLN A 183 6.49 -26.55 -2.09
N THR A 184 7.72 -26.99 -2.27
CA THR A 184 8.47 -27.75 -1.25
C THR A 184 9.04 -26.81 -0.19
N GLY A 185 9.03 -27.24 1.07
CA GLY A 185 9.70 -26.59 2.18
C GLY A 185 8.73 -26.02 3.22
N ILE A 186 9.27 -25.23 4.12
CA ILE A 186 8.62 -24.57 5.28
C ILE A 186 7.36 -23.79 4.85
N ARG A 187 7.37 -23.25 3.64
CA ARG A 187 6.28 -22.45 3.09
C ARG A 187 4.92 -23.19 3.04
N ALA A 188 4.91 -24.46 2.61
CA ALA A 188 3.68 -25.24 2.46
C ALA A 188 2.95 -25.47 3.79
N GLU A 189 3.68 -25.52 4.91
CA GLU A 189 3.12 -25.74 6.25
C GLU A 189 2.25 -24.57 6.71
N TYR A 190 2.56 -23.34 6.27
CA TYR A 190 1.87 -22.12 6.69
C TYR A 190 0.82 -21.63 5.69
N LEU A 191 0.51 -22.42 4.67
CA LEU A 191 -0.52 -22.08 3.69
C LEU A 191 -1.85 -22.70 4.06
N LYS A 192 -2.91 -21.89 4.00
CA LYS A 192 -4.30 -22.35 4.05
C LYS A 192 -4.73 -22.86 2.68
N GLY A 193 -4.24 -22.22 1.62
CA GLY A 193 -4.48 -22.60 0.23
C GLY A 193 -4.09 -21.53 -0.77
N ILE A 194 -4.35 -21.81 -2.05
CA ILE A 194 -4.04 -20.92 -3.16
C ILE A 194 -5.27 -20.82 -4.06
N THR A 195 -5.61 -19.61 -4.51
CA THR A 195 -6.71 -19.41 -5.45
C THR A 195 -6.25 -19.54 -6.91
N LYS A 196 -7.19 -19.66 -7.84
CA LYS A 196 -6.90 -19.69 -9.29
C LYS A 196 -6.21 -18.41 -9.78
N ASP A 197 -6.67 -17.24 -9.31
CA ASP A 197 -5.90 -16.01 -9.41
C ASP A 197 -4.81 -16.11 -8.35
N PRO A 198 -3.51 -16.07 -8.65
CA PRO A 198 -2.42 -16.53 -7.78
C PRO A 198 -2.33 -15.71 -6.47
N LEU A 199 -3.32 -15.88 -5.61
CA LEU A 199 -3.35 -15.37 -4.25
C LEU A 199 -3.07 -16.51 -3.28
N VAL A 200 -2.02 -16.40 -2.51
CA VAL A 200 -1.59 -17.38 -1.51
C VAL A 200 -2.18 -17.00 -0.16
N VAL A 201 -3.10 -17.79 0.38
CA VAL A 201 -3.72 -17.52 1.69
C VAL A 201 -2.90 -18.16 2.80
N LEU A 202 -2.45 -17.34 3.74
CA LEU A 202 -1.67 -17.76 4.90
C LEU A 202 -2.58 -18.30 6.01
N ASP A 203 -2.07 -19.31 6.71
CA ASP A 203 -2.67 -19.88 7.90
C ASP A 203 -2.03 -19.24 9.15
N VAL A 204 -2.65 -18.18 9.66
CA VAL A 204 -2.14 -17.43 10.81
C VAL A 204 -2.07 -18.28 12.07
N GLU A 205 -3.01 -19.21 12.26
CA GLU A 205 -3.03 -20.08 13.43
C GLU A 205 -1.79 -20.97 13.45
N LYS A 206 -1.43 -21.55 12.29
CA LYS A 206 -0.19 -22.36 12.17
C LYS A 206 1.06 -21.51 12.34
N ILE A 207 1.08 -20.28 11.78
CA ILE A 207 2.21 -19.37 11.94
C ILE A 207 2.42 -19.04 13.42
N LEU A 208 1.36 -18.72 14.16
CA LEU A 208 1.45 -18.37 15.56
C LEU A 208 1.63 -19.56 16.50
N ALA A 209 1.31 -20.78 16.06
CA ALA A 209 1.52 -22.01 16.84
C ALA A 209 2.91 -22.63 16.68
N ASP A 210 3.68 -22.18 15.69
CA ASP A 210 4.99 -22.81 15.41
C ASP A 210 6.08 -22.28 16.37
N GLU A 211 6.64 -23.21 17.13
CA GLU A 211 7.75 -22.93 18.08
C GLU A 211 8.99 -22.33 17.37
N LYS A 212 9.20 -22.58 16.08
CA LYS A 212 10.31 -22.01 15.30
C LYS A 212 10.15 -20.49 15.10
N ILE A 213 8.91 -20.03 15.06
CA ILE A 213 8.58 -18.59 14.92
C ILE A 213 8.58 -17.91 16.27
N LEU A 214 8.26 -18.67 17.33
CA LEU A 214 8.36 -18.25 18.71
C LEU A 214 9.81 -18.35 19.14
N VAL A 215 10.54 -17.24 19.06
CA VAL A 215 11.92 -17.18 19.56
C VAL A 215 11.89 -17.22 21.09
N ASN A 216 11.97 -18.42 21.65
CA ASN A 216 12.08 -18.68 23.08
C ASN A 216 13.52 -19.09 23.42
N GLU A 217 14.52 -18.36 22.92
CA GLU A 217 15.91 -18.63 23.25
C GLU A 217 16.22 -18.14 24.67
N VAL A 218 16.36 -19.08 25.58
CA VAL A 218 16.98 -18.83 26.87
C VAL A 218 18.47 -18.61 26.63
N VAL A 219 18.91 -17.35 26.67
CA VAL A 219 20.33 -17.02 26.62
C VAL A 219 20.97 -17.58 27.88
N ASN A 220 21.60 -18.76 27.81
CA ASN A 220 22.47 -19.25 28.85
C ASN A 220 23.72 -18.36 28.87
N THR A 221 23.70 -17.32 29.69
CA THR A 221 24.87 -16.53 30.01
C THR A 221 25.76 -17.41 30.90
N THR A 222 26.68 -18.16 30.28
CA THR A 222 27.77 -18.80 31.00
C THR A 222 28.72 -17.68 31.41
N ALA A 223 28.76 -17.35 32.68
CA ALA A 223 29.70 -16.41 33.32
C ALA A 223 31.09 -17.03 33.37
#